data_b4daf0fcd3c338c67d8a45054697d314
#
_entry.id   b4daf0fcd3c338c67d8a45054697d314
#
_cell.length_a   1.000
_cell.length_b   1.000
_cell.length_c   1.000
_cell.angle_alpha   90.00
_cell.angle_beta   90.00
_cell.angle_gamma   90.00
#
_symmetry.space_group_name_H-M   'P 1'
#
loop_
_entity.id
_entity.type
_entity.pdbx_description
1 polymer ?
#
loop_
_entity_poly.entity_id
_entity_poly.type
_entity_poly.pdbx_seq_one_letter_code
_entity_poly.pdbx_strand_id
1 'polypeptide(L)'
;MNIWKTTLLLGLAEIFSGQGKRVIVTTTTHMAWEPERPFAEAEDIPGACRLIEQYGYVIAAHHKAGQPKISGPEKEILEKLPGFCDLLLVEADGSRRRPLKVPAVHEPVIPSFADVVVGVIGLDCIGKRICDTAHRPDDVAGFLGKRTDEPVTWMDVWKIIRSEDGLQKGVDGRRFLAYLNKADTLEDPCVVEKLMAQGQESGIMVICGSLQRSVNS
;
A
#
# COMPACT_ATOMS: atom_id res chain seq x y z
N MET A 1 -11.27 -3.73 11.39
CA MET A 1 -10.64 -2.41 11.19
C MET A 1 -9.86 -2.47 9.89
N ASN A 2 -10.34 -1.81 8.80
CA ASN A 2 -9.78 -2.03 7.46
C ASN A 2 -8.54 -1.14 7.21
N ILE A 3 -7.34 -1.69 7.38
CA ILE A 3 -6.07 -1.06 6.99
C ILE A 3 -5.51 -1.89 5.83
N TRP A 4 -6.17 -1.79 4.69
CA TRP A 4 -5.97 -2.70 3.56
C TRP A 4 -4.58 -2.62 2.91
N LYS A 5 -3.84 -1.48 2.99
CA LYS A 5 -2.43 -1.42 2.53
C LYS A 5 -1.55 -2.28 3.44
N THR A 6 -1.67 -2.10 4.76
CA THR A 6 -0.98 -2.94 5.74
C THR A 6 -1.40 -4.41 5.60
N THR A 7 -2.69 -4.69 5.37
CA THR A 7 -3.19 -6.05 5.13
C THR A 7 -2.56 -6.68 3.87
N LEU A 8 -2.39 -5.91 2.80
CA LEU A 8 -1.69 -6.37 1.59
C LEU A 8 -0.23 -6.73 1.90
N LEU A 9 0.49 -5.83 2.59
CA LEU A 9 1.89 -6.06 2.93
C LEU A 9 2.06 -7.31 3.81
N LEU A 10 1.26 -7.45 4.85
CA LEU A 10 1.31 -8.61 5.73
C LEU A 10 0.90 -9.91 5.03
N GLY A 11 -0.13 -9.86 4.17
CA GLY A 11 -0.50 -11.01 3.35
C GLY A 11 0.61 -11.43 2.37
N LEU A 12 1.29 -10.48 1.74
CA LEU A 12 2.46 -10.77 0.92
C LEU A 12 3.61 -11.34 1.75
N ALA A 13 3.85 -10.81 2.96
CA ALA A 13 4.88 -11.34 3.85
C ALA A 13 4.60 -12.81 4.21
N GLU A 14 3.36 -13.15 4.55
CA GLU A 14 2.94 -14.54 4.84
C GLU A 14 3.09 -15.46 3.61
N ILE A 15 2.68 -15.01 2.42
CA ILE A 15 2.79 -15.79 1.19
C ILE A 15 4.26 -16.08 0.85
N PHE A 16 5.11 -15.05 0.86
CA PHE A 16 6.50 -15.22 0.48
C PHE A 16 7.32 -15.96 1.53
N SER A 17 7.03 -15.76 2.82
CA SER A 17 7.66 -16.55 3.89
C SER A 17 7.25 -18.03 3.81
N GLY A 18 6.00 -18.33 3.48
CA GLY A 18 5.54 -19.68 3.20
C GLY A 18 6.23 -20.34 1.99
N GLN A 19 6.83 -19.55 1.09
CA GLN A 19 7.69 -20.01 0.00
C GLN A 19 9.18 -20.08 0.37
N GLY A 20 9.51 -19.92 1.65
CA GLY A 20 10.88 -19.99 2.16
C GLY A 20 11.70 -18.70 1.95
N LYS A 21 11.06 -17.57 1.62
CA LYS A 21 11.73 -16.27 1.54
C LYS A 21 11.83 -15.62 2.91
N ARG A 22 12.97 -15.00 3.19
CA ARG A 22 13.17 -14.14 4.36
C ARG A 22 12.57 -12.78 4.06
N VAL A 23 11.55 -12.37 4.81
CA VAL A 23 10.81 -11.13 4.54
C VAL A 23 10.92 -10.15 5.69
N ILE A 24 11.24 -8.89 5.37
CA ILE A 24 11.11 -7.76 6.29
C ILE A 24 9.97 -6.86 5.82
N VAL A 25 9.11 -6.46 6.73
CA VAL A 25 8.06 -5.46 6.53
C VAL A 25 8.44 -4.21 7.31
N THR A 26 8.33 -3.04 6.68
CA THR A 26 8.60 -1.76 7.34
C THR A 26 7.73 -0.64 6.75
N THR A 27 7.95 0.59 7.17
CA THR A 27 7.28 1.77 6.63
C THR A 27 8.25 2.95 6.57
N THR A 28 8.02 3.88 5.66
CA THR A 28 8.68 5.20 5.66
C THR A 28 7.78 6.29 6.24
N THR A 29 6.59 5.91 6.72
CA THR A 29 5.61 6.82 7.33
C THR A 29 5.11 6.25 8.66
N HIS A 30 3.84 5.92 8.76
CA HIS A 30 3.25 5.29 9.94
C HIS A 30 2.35 4.14 9.51
N MET A 31 2.54 3.00 10.12
CA MET A 31 1.75 1.79 9.92
C MET A 31 0.99 1.44 11.21
N ALA A 32 -0.08 0.66 11.12
CA ALA A 32 -0.79 0.20 12.31
C ALA A 32 0.07 -0.77 13.12
N TRP A 33 -0.01 -0.65 14.44
CA TRP A 33 0.58 -1.61 15.36
C TRP A 33 -0.31 -2.86 15.48
N GLU A 34 0.28 -4.03 15.29
CA GLU A 34 -0.37 -5.34 15.49
C GLU A 34 0.53 -6.18 16.41
N PRO A 35 0.25 -6.18 17.74
CA PRO A 35 1.15 -6.75 18.76
C PRO A 35 1.33 -8.27 18.64
N GLU A 36 0.43 -8.97 17.95
CA GLU A 36 0.51 -10.41 17.72
C GLU A 36 1.50 -10.81 16.62
N ARG A 37 1.97 -9.83 15.85
CA ARG A 37 2.90 -10.06 14.73
C ARG A 37 4.35 -10.09 15.21
N PRO A 38 5.23 -10.87 14.53
CA PRO A 38 6.67 -10.81 14.79
C PRO A 38 7.19 -9.39 14.59
N PHE A 39 7.73 -8.80 15.65
CA PHE A 39 8.21 -7.41 15.65
C PHE A 39 9.59 -7.30 16.27
N ALA A 40 10.45 -6.50 15.67
CA ALA A 40 11.71 -6.05 16.22
C ALA A 40 11.84 -4.53 16.09
N GLU A 41 12.49 -3.87 17.05
CA GLU A 41 12.95 -2.50 16.84
C GLU A 41 13.91 -2.49 15.66
N ALA A 42 13.83 -1.46 14.83
CA ALA A 42 14.54 -1.44 13.54
C ALA A 42 16.06 -1.54 13.64
N GLU A 43 16.65 -1.12 14.77
CA GLU A 43 18.07 -1.22 15.08
C GLU A 43 18.48 -2.60 15.58
N ASP A 44 17.54 -3.42 16.07
CA ASP A 44 17.83 -4.79 16.56
C ASP A 44 17.89 -5.78 15.39
N ILE A 45 18.87 -5.61 14.52
CA ILE A 45 19.08 -6.51 13.38
C ILE A 45 19.25 -7.99 13.83
N PRO A 46 20.02 -8.32 14.89
CA PRO A 46 20.09 -9.71 15.37
C PRO A 46 18.72 -10.26 15.80
N GLY A 47 17.91 -9.44 16.47
CA GLY A 47 16.53 -9.82 16.86
C GLY A 47 15.65 -10.03 15.64
N ALA A 48 15.72 -9.16 14.66
CA ALA A 48 14.98 -9.30 13.40
C ALA A 48 15.37 -10.60 12.67
N CYS A 49 16.65 -10.93 12.57
CA CYS A 49 17.11 -12.18 11.96
C CYS A 49 16.58 -13.43 12.68
N ARG A 50 16.61 -13.45 14.02
CA ARG A 50 16.03 -14.56 14.80
C ARG A 50 14.53 -14.73 14.55
N LEU A 51 13.78 -13.64 14.47
CA LEU A 51 12.34 -13.68 14.17
C LEU A 51 12.06 -14.16 12.75
N ILE A 52 12.87 -13.76 11.77
CA ILE A 52 12.78 -14.28 10.40
C ILE A 52 13.02 -15.81 10.38
N GLU A 53 14.03 -16.31 11.09
CA GLU A 53 14.29 -17.76 11.20
C GLU A 53 13.10 -18.51 11.82
N GLN A 54 12.43 -17.91 12.79
CA GLN A 54 11.32 -18.53 13.52
C GLN A 54 9.98 -18.45 12.76
N TYR A 55 9.67 -17.29 12.14
CA TYR A 55 8.36 -16.99 11.56
C TYR A 55 8.37 -16.76 10.05
N GLY A 56 9.56 -16.73 9.43
CA GLY A 56 9.76 -16.44 8.00
C GLY A 56 9.69 -14.95 7.67
N TYR A 57 9.11 -14.12 8.52
CA TYR A 57 9.07 -12.66 8.36
C TYR A 57 9.14 -11.93 9.69
N VAL A 58 9.42 -10.62 9.63
CA VAL A 58 9.41 -9.70 10.78
C VAL A 58 8.95 -8.31 10.35
N ILE A 59 8.28 -7.59 11.24
CA ILE A 59 8.06 -6.15 11.12
C ILE A 59 9.22 -5.45 11.81
N ALA A 60 10.05 -4.71 11.07
CA ALA A 60 11.17 -3.93 11.59
C ALA A 60 10.81 -2.43 11.53
N ALA A 61 10.57 -1.83 12.68
CA ALA A 61 10.08 -0.45 12.80
C ALA A 61 10.31 0.08 14.22
N HIS A 62 9.89 1.30 14.50
CA HIS A 62 9.88 1.86 15.85
C HIS A 62 8.48 1.79 16.45
N HIS A 63 8.36 1.23 17.66
CA HIS A 63 7.13 1.26 18.42
C HIS A 63 7.29 2.02 19.72
N LYS A 64 6.49 3.07 19.89
CA LYS A 64 6.39 3.79 21.14
C LYS A 64 5.24 3.22 21.97
N ALA A 65 5.53 2.78 23.19
CA ALA A 65 4.56 2.18 24.09
C ALA A 65 3.28 3.03 24.22
N GLY A 66 2.12 2.36 24.14
CA GLY A 66 0.80 3.01 24.20
C GLY A 66 0.36 3.67 22.89
N GLN A 67 1.16 3.66 21.85
CA GLN A 67 0.76 4.19 20.54
C GLN A 67 0.11 3.09 19.67
N PRO A 68 -1.00 3.39 18.97
CA PRO A 68 -1.65 2.42 18.07
C PRO A 68 -0.94 2.27 16.71
N LYS A 69 0.24 2.88 16.55
CA LYS A 69 1.01 2.91 15.31
C LYS A 69 2.49 2.75 15.58
N ILE A 70 3.17 2.22 14.57
CA ILE A 70 4.61 2.18 14.43
C ILE A 70 5.06 3.20 13.39
N SER A 71 6.29 3.66 13.48
CA SER A 71 6.96 4.55 12.52
C SER A 71 8.15 3.85 11.87
N GLY A 72 8.53 4.32 10.69
CA GLY A 72 9.70 3.78 9.98
C GLY A 72 11.01 4.12 10.68
N PRO A 73 12.06 3.32 10.37
CA PRO A 73 13.42 3.61 10.82
C PRO A 73 13.99 4.84 10.13
N GLU A 74 15.07 5.36 10.69
CA GLU A 74 15.90 6.36 10.05
C GLU A 74 16.48 5.83 8.72
N LYS A 75 16.79 6.75 7.81
CA LYS A 75 17.23 6.41 6.44
C LYS A 75 18.41 5.43 6.41
N GLU A 76 19.39 5.65 7.28
CA GLU A 76 20.63 4.84 7.38
C GLU A 76 20.35 3.39 7.79
N ILE A 77 19.33 3.16 8.59
CA ILE A 77 18.88 1.81 8.99
C ILE A 77 18.07 1.19 7.85
N LEU A 78 17.14 1.95 7.28
CA LEU A 78 16.30 1.49 6.17
C LEU A 78 17.13 0.99 4.99
N GLU A 79 18.21 1.69 4.64
CA GLU A 79 19.12 1.34 3.54
C GLU A 79 19.93 0.06 3.79
N LYS A 80 20.05 -0.38 5.05
CA LYS A 80 20.71 -1.64 5.41
C LYS A 80 19.80 -2.85 5.39
N LEU A 81 18.49 -2.67 5.60
CA LEU A 81 17.53 -3.78 5.71
C LEU A 81 17.54 -4.76 4.52
N PRO A 82 17.74 -4.33 3.25
CA PRO A 82 17.82 -5.25 2.12
C PRO A 82 18.93 -6.31 2.24
N GLY A 83 20.01 -6.03 2.99
CA GLY A 83 21.11 -6.98 3.23
C GLY A 83 20.73 -8.17 4.12
N PHE A 84 19.59 -8.14 4.79
CA PHE A 84 19.16 -9.15 5.76
C PHE A 84 17.95 -9.96 5.34
N CYS A 85 17.36 -9.68 4.18
CA CYS A 85 16.16 -10.35 3.69
C CYS A 85 16.23 -10.61 2.17
N ASP A 86 15.35 -11.49 1.69
CA ASP A 86 15.18 -11.75 0.27
C ASP A 86 14.11 -10.81 -0.33
N LEU A 87 13.23 -10.27 0.52
CA LEU A 87 12.17 -9.33 0.15
C LEU A 87 11.95 -8.31 1.27
N LEU A 88 12.08 -7.02 0.91
CA LEU A 88 11.72 -5.90 1.78
C LEU A 88 10.41 -5.27 1.30
N LEU A 89 9.39 -5.30 2.14
CA LEU A 89 8.08 -4.71 1.88
C LEU A 89 7.95 -3.40 2.66
N VAL A 90 7.70 -2.30 1.97
CA VAL A 90 7.68 -0.95 2.57
C VAL A 90 6.33 -0.27 2.35
N GLU A 91 5.65 0.14 3.43
CA GLU A 91 4.50 1.05 3.33
C GLU A 91 5.00 2.49 3.20
N ALA A 92 4.99 3.02 1.96
CA ALA A 92 5.51 4.34 1.64
C ALA A 92 4.47 5.47 1.73
N ASP A 93 3.20 5.14 1.93
CA ASP A 93 2.11 6.11 1.94
C ASP A 93 0.86 5.58 2.67
N GLY A 94 0.35 6.36 3.61
CA GLY A 94 -0.90 6.07 4.32
C GLY A 94 -2.11 6.79 3.71
N SER A 95 -3.31 6.22 3.78
CA SER A 95 -4.56 6.83 3.28
C SER A 95 -5.62 7.02 4.37
N ARG A 96 -5.26 6.93 5.65
CA ARG A 96 -6.20 6.98 6.79
C ARG A 96 -7.44 6.11 6.60
N ARG A 97 -7.26 4.91 6.02
CA ARG A 97 -8.32 3.92 5.72
C ARG A 97 -9.30 4.34 4.62
N ARG A 98 -9.04 5.43 3.90
CA ARG A 98 -9.86 5.84 2.77
C ARG A 98 -9.44 5.10 1.50
N PRO A 99 -10.40 4.64 0.68
CA PRO A 99 -10.10 3.86 -0.52
C PRO A 99 -9.45 4.68 -1.64
N LEU A 100 -9.63 6.00 -1.64
CA LEU A 100 -9.15 6.89 -2.67
C LEU A 100 -8.24 7.97 -2.08
N LYS A 101 -7.13 8.27 -2.78
CA LYS A 101 -6.18 9.32 -2.42
C LYS A 101 -5.41 9.79 -3.65
N VAL A 102 -5.08 11.07 -3.67
CA VAL A 102 -4.01 11.64 -4.48
C VAL A 102 -2.87 12.01 -3.52
N PRO A 103 -1.61 11.66 -3.82
CA PRO A 103 -0.48 11.93 -2.94
C PRO A 103 -0.25 13.45 -2.76
N ALA A 104 0.02 13.89 -1.53
CA ALA A 104 0.44 15.25 -1.27
C ALA A 104 1.87 15.52 -1.79
N VAL A 105 2.33 16.78 -1.72
CA VAL A 105 3.66 17.18 -2.24
C VAL A 105 4.79 16.33 -1.67
N HIS A 106 4.73 16.00 -0.38
CA HIS A 106 5.74 15.21 0.35
C HIS A 106 5.50 13.68 0.32
N GLU A 107 4.50 13.21 -0.42
CA GLU A 107 4.10 11.81 -0.55
C GLU A 107 4.18 11.34 -2.00
N PRO A 108 4.39 10.03 -2.23
CA PRO A 108 4.84 9.00 -1.29
C PRO A 108 6.34 9.14 -0.96
N VAL A 109 6.79 8.52 0.15
CA VAL A 109 8.22 8.42 0.50
C VAL A 109 8.73 7.06 0.07
N ILE A 110 9.03 6.92 -1.21
CA ILE A 110 9.53 5.68 -1.81
C ILE A 110 11.06 5.59 -1.59
N PRO A 111 11.59 4.50 -1.00
CA PRO A 111 13.03 4.32 -0.90
C PRO A 111 13.71 4.31 -2.28
N SER A 112 14.90 4.92 -2.38
CA SER A 112 15.63 5.02 -3.65
C SER A 112 16.01 3.66 -4.26
N PHE A 113 16.18 2.65 -3.42
CA PHE A 113 16.51 1.27 -3.80
C PHE A 113 15.28 0.39 -4.13
N ALA A 114 14.07 0.93 -4.11
CA ALA A 114 12.88 0.14 -4.44
C ALA A 114 12.89 -0.29 -5.93
N ASP A 115 12.67 -1.59 -6.19
CA ASP A 115 12.60 -2.15 -7.54
C ASP A 115 11.20 -2.06 -8.15
N VAL A 116 10.18 -2.16 -7.29
CA VAL A 116 8.77 -2.23 -7.69
C VAL A 116 7.95 -1.29 -6.81
N VAL A 117 7.07 -0.54 -7.43
CA VAL A 117 6.08 0.31 -6.75
C VAL A 117 4.69 -0.25 -6.99
N VAL A 118 3.95 -0.48 -5.91
CA VAL A 118 2.56 -0.93 -5.97
C VAL A 118 1.64 0.21 -5.55
N GLY A 119 0.94 0.79 -6.52
CA GLY A 119 -0.13 1.75 -6.26
C GLY A 119 -1.43 1.02 -5.91
N VAL A 120 -2.10 1.42 -4.83
CA VAL A 120 -3.28 0.69 -4.35
C VAL A 120 -4.50 1.60 -4.23
N ILE A 121 -5.62 1.20 -4.84
CA ILE A 121 -6.95 1.86 -4.74
C ILE A 121 -7.99 0.85 -4.29
N GLY A 122 -8.93 1.27 -3.44
CA GLY A 122 -10.13 0.51 -3.12
C GLY A 122 -11.27 0.86 -4.09
N LEU A 123 -11.76 -0.11 -4.83
CA LEU A 123 -12.83 0.10 -5.82
C LEU A 123 -14.20 0.43 -5.18
N ASP A 124 -14.32 0.23 -3.88
CA ASP A 124 -15.50 0.67 -3.11
C ASP A 124 -15.66 2.21 -3.02
N CYS A 125 -14.76 2.97 -3.66
CA CYS A 125 -14.93 4.41 -3.87
C CYS A 125 -15.87 4.73 -5.04
N ILE A 126 -15.98 3.85 -6.03
CA ILE A 126 -16.76 4.11 -7.24
C ILE A 126 -18.26 4.25 -6.90
N GLY A 127 -18.91 5.26 -7.49
CA GLY A 127 -20.28 5.62 -7.22
C GLY A 127 -20.49 6.47 -5.96
N LYS A 128 -19.49 6.59 -5.07
CA LYS A 128 -19.57 7.41 -3.84
C LYS A 128 -19.03 8.81 -4.08
N ARG A 129 -19.54 9.78 -3.32
CA ARG A 129 -19.04 11.17 -3.38
C ARG A 129 -17.59 11.22 -2.92
N ILE A 130 -16.81 12.10 -3.53
CA ILE A 130 -15.39 12.28 -3.19
C ILE A 130 -15.21 12.57 -1.69
N CYS A 131 -16.05 13.46 -1.11
CA CYS A 131 -15.98 13.80 0.32
C CYS A 131 -16.21 12.61 1.26
N ASP A 132 -16.95 11.59 0.84
CA ASP A 132 -17.27 10.43 1.68
C ASP A 132 -16.19 9.34 1.59
N THR A 133 -15.40 9.31 0.52
CA THR A 133 -14.52 8.18 0.20
C THR A 133 -13.04 8.53 0.08
N ALA A 134 -12.71 9.79 -0.21
CA ALA A 134 -11.32 10.21 -0.40
C ALA A 134 -10.62 10.60 0.91
N HIS A 135 -9.31 10.36 0.96
CA HIS A 135 -8.42 11.02 1.89
C HIS A 135 -8.01 12.37 1.30
N ARG A 136 -8.22 13.46 2.03
CA ARG A 136 -8.08 14.85 1.54
C ARG A 136 -8.97 15.09 0.30
N PRO A 137 -10.29 15.16 0.49
CA PRO A 137 -11.24 15.22 -0.62
C PRO A 137 -11.03 16.44 -1.53
N ASP A 138 -10.56 17.57 -1.00
CA ASP A 138 -10.30 18.76 -1.78
C ASP A 138 -9.12 18.56 -2.76
N ASP A 139 -8.05 17.85 -2.34
CA ASP A 139 -6.91 17.53 -3.20
C ASP A 139 -7.37 16.60 -4.34
N VAL A 140 -8.19 15.59 -4.01
CA VAL A 140 -8.72 14.65 -5.01
C VAL A 140 -9.67 15.36 -5.99
N ALA A 141 -10.57 16.19 -5.48
CA ALA A 141 -11.50 16.97 -6.30
C ALA A 141 -10.75 17.93 -7.25
N GLY A 142 -9.76 18.68 -6.72
CA GLY A 142 -8.90 19.55 -7.52
C GLY A 142 -8.15 18.80 -8.62
N PHE A 143 -7.56 17.64 -8.30
CA PHE A 143 -6.86 16.79 -9.27
C PHE A 143 -7.80 16.27 -10.38
N LEU A 144 -9.02 15.90 -10.01
CA LEU A 144 -10.02 15.38 -10.96
C LEU A 144 -10.70 16.49 -11.78
N GLY A 145 -10.69 17.73 -11.32
CA GLY A 145 -11.46 18.84 -11.87
C GLY A 145 -12.94 18.73 -11.54
N LYS A 146 -13.26 18.22 -10.35
CA LYS A 146 -14.61 17.97 -9.84
C LYS A 146 -14.88 18.72 -8.52
N ARG A 147 -16.14 18.75 -8.12
CA ARG A 147 -16.52 19.15 -6.77
C ARG A 147 -16.44 17.96 -5.82
N THR A 148 -16.28 18.21 -4.55
CA THR A 148 -16.18 17.15 -3.51
C THR A 148 -17.46 16.34 -3.32
N ASP A 149 -18.61 16.88 -3.70
CA ASP A 149 -19.93 16.22 -3.63
C ASP A 149 -20.27 15.38 -4.87
N GLU A 150 -19.42 15.40 -5.91
CA GLU A 150 -19.60 14.59 -7.10
C GLU A 150 -19.14 13.15 -6.90
N PRO A 151 -19.79 12.18 -7.58
CA PRO A 151 -19.42 10.77 -7.46
C PRO A 151 -18.10 10.47 -8.17
N VAL A 152 -17.33 9.54 -7.60
CA VAL A 152 -16.15 8.95 -8.23
C VAL A 152 -16.60 7.98 -9.31
N THR A 153 -16.04 8.11 -10.49
CA THR A 153 -16.25 7.19 -11.62
C THR A 153 -15.04 6.27 -11.82
N TRP A 154 -15.20 5.22 -12.62
CA TRP A 154 -14.05 4.38 -13.00
C TRP A 154 -13.01 5.15 -13.84
N MET A 155 -13.43 6.16 -14.61
CA MET A 155 -12.53 7.04 -15.36
C MET A 155 -11.69 7.91 -14.44
N ASP A 156 -12.25 8.36 -13.30
CA ASP A 156 -11.50 9.09 -12.28
C ASP A 156 -10.44 8.20 -11.63
N VAL A 157 -10.80 6.95 -11.31
CA VAL A 157 -9.85 5.94 -10.81
C VAL A 157 -8.73 5.73 -11.82
N TRP A 158 -9.07 5.55 -13.10
CA TRP A 158 -8.07 5.39 -14.16
C TRP A 158 -7.17 6.62 -14.30
N LYS A 159 -7.73 7.83 -14.25
CA LYS A 159 -6.96 9.08 -14.29
C LYS A 159 -5.93 9.15 -13.16
N ILE A 160 -6.29 8.73 -11.94
CA ILE A 160 -5.38 8.68 -10.79
C ILE A 160 -4.29 7.60 -10.99
N ILE A 161 -4.65 6.42 -11.50
CA ILE A 161 -3.69 5.32 -11.74
C ILE A 161 -2.58 5.74 -12.70
N ARG A 162 -2.93 6.36 -13.82
CA ARG A 162 -1.99 6.66 -14.92
C ARG A 162 -1.21 7.95 -14.75
N SER A 163 -1.49 8.77 -13.75
CA SER A 163 -0.89 10.09 -13.58
C SER A 163 0.37 10.05 -12.74
N GLU A 164 1.40 10.81 -13.19
CA GLU A 164 2.61 11.09 -12.42
C GLU A 164 2.35 11.95 -11.17
N ASP A 165 1.24 12.70 -11.12
CA ASP A 165 0.75 13.39 -9.92
C ASP A 165 -0.23 12.52 -9.12
N GLY A 166 -0.58 11.34 -9.62
CA GLY A 166 -1.44 10.34 -9.00
C GLY A 166 -0.66 9.18 -8.41
N LEU A 167 -1.05 7.92 -8.76
CA LEU A 167 -0.39 6.73 -8.20
C LEU A 167 1.01 6.48 -8.77
N GLN A 168 1.39 7.09 -9.89
CA GLN A 168 2.75 6.98 -10.43
C GLN A 168 3.71 8.05 -9.90
N LYS A 169 3.29 8.86 -8.94
CA LYS A 169 4.16 9.86 -8.34
C LYS A 169 5.38 9.22 -7.66
N GLY A 170 6.57 9.66 -8.04
CA GLY A 170 7.83 9.14 -7.52
C GLY A 170 8.18 7.72 -7.96
N VAL A 171 7.50 7.17 -8.97
CA VAL A 171 7.84 5.86 -9.56
C VAL A 171 9.20 5.93 -10.28
N ASP A 172 9.49 7.03 -10.96
CA ASP A 172 10.80 7.38 -11.53
C ASP A 172 11.42 6.23 -12.37
N GLY A 173 10.63 5.66 -13.29
CA GLY A 173 11.06 4.59 -14.19
C GLY A 173 11.16 3.19 -13.56
N ARG A 174 10.84 3.02 -12.27
CA ARG A 174 10.73 1.70 -11.64
C ARG A 174 9.54 0.92 -12.19
N ARG A 175 9.56 -0.39 -12.00
CA ARG A 175 8.37 -1.19 -12.31
C ARG A 175 7.17 -0.74 -11.47
N PHE A 176 6.05 -0.46 -12.15
CA PHE A 176 4.82 -0.02 -11.50
C PHE A 176 3.70 -1.05 -11.70
N LEU A 177 2.94 -1.28 -10.63
CA LEU A 177 1.77 -2.14 -10.60
C LEU A 177 0.63 -1.40 -9.90
N ALA A 178 -0.55 -1.37 -10.49
CA ALA A 178 -1.78 -0.92 -9.83
C ALA A 178 -2.55 -2.12 -9.27
N TYR A 179 -2.73 -2.16 -7.94
CA TYR A 179 -3.57 -3.14 -7.28
C TYR A 179 -4.92 -2.51 -6.91
N LEU A 180 -5.98 -3.06 -7.51
CA LEU A 180 -7.36 -2.61 -7.31
C LEU A 180 -8.05 -3.56 -6.32
N ASN A 181 -8.16 -3.09 -5.07
CA ASN A 181 -8.73 -3.85 -3.98
C ASN A 181 -10.25 -3.72 -3.92
N LYS A 182 -10.93 -4.68 -3.30
CA LYS A 182 -12.38 -4.71 -3.11
C LYS A 182 -13.18 -4.77 -4.42
N ALA A 183 -12.68 -5.51 -5.39
CA ALA A 183 -13.39 -5.75 -6.65
C ALA A 183 -14.74 -6.45 -6.45
N ASP A 184 -14.89 -7.19 -5.35
CA ASP A 184 -16.12 -7.86 -4.91
C ASP A 184 -17.22 -6.90 -4.45
N THR A 185 -16.91 -5.62 -4.23
CA THR A 185 -17.90 -4.62 -3.80
C THR A 185 -18.57 -3.86 -4.95
N LEU A 186 -18.11 -4.09 -6.18
CA LEU A 186 -18.66 -3.41 -7.35
C LEU A 186 -19.99 -4.00 -7.77
N GLU A 187 -20.97 -3.11 -8.03
CA GLU A 187 -22.26 -3.48 -8.61
C GLU A 187 -22.15 -3.88 -10.09
N ASP A 188 -21.25 -3.22 -10.84
CA ASP A 188 -20.96 -3.50 -12.26
C ASP A 188 -19.57 -4.16 -12.41
N PRO A 189 -19.50 -5.49 -12.62
CA PRO A 189 -18.25 -6.19 -12.85
C PRO A 189 -17.46 -5.70 -14.08
N CYS A 190 -18.14 -5.15 -15.09
CA CYS A 190 -17.49 -4.63 -16.30
C CYS A 190 -16.52 -3.46 -16.00
N VAL A 191 -16.63 -2.84 -14.84
CA VAL A 191 -15.68 -1.80 -14.40
C VAL A 191 -14.27 -2.37 -14.26
N VAL A 192 -14.13 -3.57 -13.72
CA VAL A 192 -12.83 -4.26 -13.59
C VAL A 192 -12.24 -4.51 -14.98
N GLU A 193 -13.05 -5.03 -15.90
CA GLU A 193 -12.62 -5.31 -17.28
C GLU A 193 -12.15 -4.04 -18.00
N LYS A 194 -12.90 -2.92 -17.85
CA LYS A 194 -12.53 -1.62 -18.41
C LYS A 194 -11.17 -1.13 -17.86
N LEU A 195 -10.95 -1.22 -16.54
CA LEU A 195 -9.70 -0.79 -15.92
C LEU A 195 -8.52 -1.67 -16.34
N MET A 196 -8.72 -2.98 -16.45
CA MET A 196 -7.68 -3.91 -16.92
C MET A 196 -7.34 -3.67 -18.40
N ALA A 197 -8.35 -3.44 -19.25
CA ALA A 197 -8.14 -3.12 -20.67
C ALA A 197 -7.35 -1.82 -20.83
N GLN A 198 -7.69 -0.77 -20.10
CA GLN A 198 -6.94 0.48 -20.09
C GLN A 198 -5.50 0.29 -19.63
N GLY A 199 -5.27 -0.58 -18.62
CA GLY A 199 -3.92 -0.95 -18.19
C GLY A 199 -3.12 -1.60 -19.31
N GLN A 200 -3.70 -2.57 -20.00
CA GLN A 200 -3.08 -3.27 -21.12
C GLN A 200 -2.73 -2.31 -22.29
N GLU A 201 -3.65 -1.44 -22.66
CA GLU A 201 -3.44 -0.42 -23.72
C GLU A 201 -2.33 0.56 -23.37
N SER A 202 -2.16 0.88 -22.08
CA SER A 202 -1.19 1.88 -21.60
C SER A 202 0.12 1.26 -21.11
N GLY A 203 0.28 -0.07 -21.17
CA GLY A 203 1.46 -0.76 -20.64
C GLY A 203 1.58 -0.74 -19.11
N ILE A 204 0.48 -0.46 -18.39
CA ILE A 204 0.42 -0.47 -16.93
C ILE A 204 -0.16 -1.80 -16.46
N MET A 205 0.59 -2.53 -15.63
CA MET A 205 0.09 -3.75 -15.03
C MET A 205 -1.00 -3.42 -14.01
N VAL A 206 -2.21 -3.92 -14.23
CA VAL A 206 -3.36 -3.76 -13.32
C VAL A 206 -3.77 -5.14 -12.81
N ILE A 207 -3.83 -5.29 -11.50
CA ILE A 207 -4.31 -6.50 -10.82
C ILE A 207 -5.52 -6.11 -9.96
N CYS A 208 -6.57 -6.91 -10.03
CA CYS A 208 -7.76 -6.74 -9.21
C CYS A 208 -7.90 -7.90 -8.22
N GLY A 209 -8.38 -7.59 -7.03
CA GLY A 209 -8.62 -8.60 -6.00
C GLY A 209 -9.43 -8.05 -4.82
N SER A 210 -9.64 -8.92 -3.85
CA SER A 210 -10.33 -8.57 -2.60
C SER A 210 -9.53 -9.14 -1.43
N LEU A 211 -8.88 -8.25 -0.67
CA LEU A 211 -8.17 -8.62 0.54
C LEU A 211 -9.19 -8.77 1.67
N GLN A 212 -9.55 -10.00 1.98
CA GLN A 212 -10.29 -10.32 3.20
C GLN A 212 -9.28 -10.59 4.32
N ARG A 213 -9.50 -10.03 5.51
CA ARG A 213 -8.78 -10.51 6.69
C ARG A 213 -9.16 -11.97 6.87
N SER A 214 -8.17 -12.86 6.94
CA SER A 214 -8.37 -14.18 7.53
C SER A 214 -8.81 -13.94 8.98
N VAL A 215 -10.08 -14.07 9.25
CA VAL A 215 -10.58 -14.17 10.63
C VAL A 215 -10.16 -15.58 11.03
N ASN A 216 -9.02 -15.69 11.72
CA ASN A 216 -8.67 -16.91 12.41
C ASN A 216 -9.77 -17.14 13.45
N SER A 217 -10.64 -18.11 13.16
CA SER A 217 -11.60 -18.73 14.06
C SER A 217 -10.89 -19.58 15.07
#